data_d33aa7d9912ece3ad1ee2368104d381e
#
_entry.id   d33aa7d9912ece3ad1ee2368104d381e
#
_cell.length_a   1.000
_cell.length_b   1.000
_cell.length_c   1.000
_cell.angle_alpha   90.00
_cell.angle_beta   90.00
_cell.angle_gamma   90.00
#
_symmetry.space_group_name_H-M   'P 1'
#
loop_
_entity.id
_entity.type
_entity.pdbx_description
1 polymer ?
#
loop_
_entity_poly.entity_id
_entity_poly.type
_entity_poly.pdbx_seq_one_letter_code
_entity_poly.pdbx_strand_id
1 'polypeptide(L)'
;MSLQRSNVTIIHPDLGIGGAERLIIDVALALQNRGHRVTIYTSHRDKTHCFDEARDGTLDVRVRGNTIFPAHVCGRLHILMAALRQLHLTVSLLSELGSSTDEADDRDEIFIVDQLSACVPFLKSFGRPRESRRQRILFYCHFPDQLLARRDEGGSLLRLAKMLYRFPFDWFEGWAMSASDRVVANSKFSRGVVRGVFGSDRLGDVEVVYPCVDMDGAALPATTDDDPLWGGKKILLSINRFERKKDMALAIRAYQGLGAEKRKGTRLVIAGGYDNRVPENVQYHQELDKLATGLGLKTATAKTVVSALSIPDAIDVLFLLSVPTAFKDNLLAQSKLLLYTPINEHFGIVPVEAMRVGLPVLASNTGGPLETIVEGETGWLRDAHADAEWTAVMDKVLYGLSVKDIERMADAGKERAQQEFSLTAMGDRLEEEISIMLKAERRPFNGWQQVFAMLALVGTLLVAMAAILFRAM
;
A
#
# COMPACT_ATOMS: atom_id res chain seq x y z
N MET A 1 -3.09 13.06 -29.16
CA MET A 1 -1.83 13.83 -29.15
C MET A 1 -0.88 13.07 -28.25
N SER A 2 0.27 12.60 -28.76
CA SER A 2 1.30 12.00 -27.88
C SER A 2 1.77 13.07 -26.90
N LEU A 3 1.69 12.79 -25.60
CA LEU A 3 2.25 13.67 -24.57
C LEU A 3 3.74 13.87 -24.81
N GLN A 4 4.21 15.09 -24.59
CA GLN A 4 5.64 15.40 -24.67
C GLN A 4 6.35 14.62 -23.56
N ARG A 5 7.39 13.86 -23.89
CA ARG A 5 8.20 13.09 -22.92
C ARG A 5 8.79 14.04 -21.89
N SER A 6 8.68 13.69 -20.61
CA SER A 6 9.14 14.50 -19.48
C SER A 6 10.26 13.78 -18.72
N ASN A 7 11.03 14.53 -17.96
CA ASN A 7 11.87 14.01 -16.90
C ASN A 7 11.00 13.85 -15.65
N VAL A 8 10.92 12.64 -15.10
CA VAL A 8 10.13 12.35 -13.92
C VAL A 8 11.06 11.96 -12.78
N THR A 9 11.03 12.76 -11.73
CA THR A 9 11.78 12.51 -10.50
C THR A 9 10.83 12.11 -9.40
N ILE A 10 10.94 10.87 -8.95
CA ILE A 10 10.13 10.32 -7.85
C ILE A 10 10.90 10.45 -6.54
N ILE A 11 10.26 10.96 -5.49
CA ILE A 11 10.85 11.09 -4.16
C ILE A 11 10.07 10.21 -3.20
N HIS A 12 10.74 9.15 -2.72
CA HIS A 12 10.17 8.14 -1.81
C HIS A 12 11.08 7.93 -0.58
N PRO A 13 10.54 7.80 0.64
CA PRO A 13 11.37 7.76 1.85
C PRO A 13 12.34 6.58 1.90
N ASP A 14 11.84 5.35 1.81
CA ASP A 14 12.61 4.12 1.97
C ASP A 14 12.13 3.05 0.97
N LEU A 15 13.03 2.52 0.13
CA LEU A 15 12.73 1.44 -0.82
C LEU A 15 13.06 0.07 -0.23
N GLY A 16 12.13 -0.49 0.53
CA GLY A 16 12.14 -1.87 1.01
C GLY A 16 11.16 -2.76 0.25
N ILE A 17 10.52 -3.70 0.96
CA ILE A 17 9.46 -4.57 0.44
C ILE A 17 8.16 -4.26 1.19
N GLY A 18 7.23 -3.60 0.52
CA GLY A 18 5.93 -3.23 1.05
C GLY A 18 4.98 -2.74 -0.03
N GLY A 19 3.74 -2.44 0.34
CA GLY A 19 2.71 -2.01 -0.63
C GLY A 19 2.95 -0.62 -1.20
N ALA A 20 3.52 0.30 -0.41
CA ALA A 20 3.84 1.64 -0.87
C ALA A 20 5.06 1.64 -1.80
N GLU A 21 6.06 0.85 -1.47
CA GLU A 21 7.28 0.65 -2.27
C GLU A 21 6.93 -0.01 -3.61
N ARG A 22 6.07 -1.05 -3.60
CA ARG A 22 5.58 -1.68 -4.85
C ARG A 22 4.85 -0.67 -5.71
N LEU A 23 3.97 0.14 -5.14
CA LEU A 23 3.24 1.17 -5.88
C LEU A 23 4.19 2.14 -6.58
N ILE A 24 5.23 2.62 -5.90
CA ILE A 24 6.18 3.57 -6.48
C ILE A 24 7.03 2.94 -7.58
N ILE A 25 7.40 1.68 -7.44
CA ILE A 25 8.04 0.90 -8.52
C ILE A 25 7.09 0.82 -9.72
N ASP A 26 5.82 0.50 -9.51
CA ASP A 26 4.82 0.41 -10.57
C ASP A 26 4.57 1.77 -11.25
N VAL A 27 4.49 2.86 -10.49
CA VAL A 27 4.42 4.24 -11.03
C VAL A 27 5.63 4.53 -11.92
N ALA A 28 6.83 4.17 -11.46
CA ALA A 28 8.05 4.38 -12.23
C ALA A 28 8.05 3.57 -13.54
N LEU A 29 7.70 2.30 -13.48
CA LEU A 29 7.61 1.42 -14.65
C LEU A 29 6.53 1.89 -15.63
N ALA A 30 5.35 2.27 -15.14
CA ALA A 30 4.25 2.76 -15.96
C ALA A 30 4.64 4.00 -16.77
N LEU A 31 5.37 4.94 -16.16
CA LEU A 31 5.85 6.15 -16.82
C LEU A 31 7.06 5.87 -17.72
N GLN A 32 7.99 5.01 -17.31
CA GLN A 32 9.14 4.61 -18.14
C GLN A 32 8.68 3.91 -19.42
N ASN A 33 7.69 3.02 -19.34
CA ASN A 33 7.10 2.32 -20.49
C ASN A 33 6.43 3.28 -21.49
N ARG A 34 6.06 4.50 -21.05
CA ARG A 34 5.53 5.57 -21.90
C ARG A 34 6.61 6.50 -22.45
N GLY A 35 7.88 6.22 -22.15
CA GLY A 35 9.04 6.90 -22.68
C GLY A 35 9.47 8.14 -21.88
N HIS A 36 8.95 8.34 -20.66
CA HIS A 36 9.51 9.30 -19.73
C HIS A 36 10.88 8.83 -19.23
N ARG A 37 11.76 9.79 -18.91
CA ARG A 37 12.99 9.48 -18.19
C ARG A 37 12.70 9.51 -16.69
N VAL A 38 12.68 8.35 -16.06
CA VAL A 38 12.30 8.22 -14.65
C VAL A 38 13.53 7.99 -13.78
N THR A 39 13.64 8.75 -12.68
CA THR A 39 14.67 8.57 -11.65
C THR A 39 14.00 8.56 -10.27
N ILE A 40 14.29 7.57 -9.44
CA ILE A 40 13.79 7.47 -8.07
C ILE A 40 14.88 7.95 -7.11
N TYR A 41 14.56 8.93 -6.28
CA TYR A 41 15.39 9.36 -5.17
C TYR A 41 14.82 8.85 -3.84
N THR A 42 15.64 8.18 -3.06
CA THR A 42 15.24 7.61 -1.77
C THR A 42 16.30 7.84 -0.70
N SER A 43 15.88 7.90 0.56
CA SER A 43 16.81 8.00 1.69
C SER A 43 17.41 6.66 2.11
N HIS A 44 16.79 5.55 1.74
CA HIS A 44 17.30 4.22 2.08
C HIS A 44 16.90 3.18 1.03
N ARG A 45 17.83 2.28 0.71
CA ARG A 45 17.60 1.08 -0.09
C ARG A 45 18.56 -0.01 0.37
N ASP A 46 18.04 -1.10 0.88
CA ASP A 46 18.80 -2.31 1.10
C ASP A 46 18.73 -3.20 -0.15
N LYS A 47 19.84 -3.37 -0.85
CA LYS A 47 19.92 -4.18 -2.07
C LYS A 47 19.59 -5.66 -1.86
N THR A 48 19.66 -6.15 -0.63
CA THR A 48 19.30 -7.53 -0.27
C THR A 48 17.81 -7.67 0.09
N HIS A 49 17.11 -6.53 0.31
CA HIS A 49 15.74 -6.50 0.74
C HIS A 49 14.94 -5.37 0.03
N CYS A 50 14.90 -5.43 -1.30
CA CYS A 50 14.11 -4.54 -2.16
C CYS A 50 13.59 -5.32 -3.37
N PHE A 51 12.68 -4.72 -4.11
CA PHE A 51 12.19 -5.28 -5.37
C PHE A 51 13.30 -5.35 -6.43
N ASP A 52 13.19 -6.32 -7.34
CA ASP A 52 14.22 -6.60 -8.35
C ASP A 52 14.47 -5.39 -9.25
N GLU A 53 13.43 -4.72 -9.70
CA GLU A 53 13.49 -3.56 -10.60
C GLU A 53 14.25 -2.36 -9.98
N ALA A 54 14.28 -2.29 -8.64
CA ALA A 54 15.08 -1.29 -7.92
C ALA A 54 16.55 -1.70 -7.75
N ARG A 55 16.90 -2.96 -8.06
CA ARG A 55 18.23 -3.57 -7.79
C ARG A 55 19.01 -3.87 -9.05
N ASP A 56 18.34 -4.38 -10.09
CA ASP A 56 18.95 -4.96 -11.30
C ASP A 56 19.29 -3.93 -12.39
N GLY A 57 18.95 -2.66 -12.18
CA GLY A 57 19.20 -1.59 -13.13
C GLY A 57 18.01 -1.28 -14.06
N THR A 58 16.88 -1.95 -13.92
CA THR A 58 15.64 -1.63 -14.65
C THR A 58 15.20 -0.18 -14.39
N LEU A 59 15.33 0.29 -13.13
CA LEU A 59 15.04 1.64 -12.73
C LEU A 59 16.31 2.38 -12.24
N ASP A 60 16.46 3.67 -12.58
CA ASP A 60 17.51 4.54 -12.01
C ASP A 60 17.13 4.93 -10.57
N VAL A 61 17.76 4.29 -9.59
CA VAL A 61 17.51 4.53 -8.16
C VAL A 61 18.73 5.14 -7.50
N ARG A 62 18.56 6.36 -6.97
CA ARG A 62 19.62 7.15 -6.31
C ARG A 62 19.33 7.29 -4.82
N VAL A 63 20.26 6.81 -3.99
CA VAL A 63 20.16 6.94 -2.54
C VAL A 63 20.83 8.24 -2.10
N ARG A 64 20.08 9.13 -1.46
CA ARG A 64 20.53 10.43 -0.95
C ARG A 64 19.86 10.77 0.37
N GLY A 65 20.39 11.75 1.11
CA GLY A 65 19.73 12.26 2.31
C GLY A 65 19.89 11.42 3.58
N ASN A 66 20.73 10.37 3.55
CA ASN A 66 20.94 9.44 4.67
C ASN A 66 22.24 9.64 5.45
N THR A 67 23.06 10.65 5.10
CA THR A 67 24.40 10.83 5.67
C THR A 67 24.40 11.68 6.94
N ILE A 68 23.44 12.58 7.13
CA ILE A 68 23.41 13.53 8.26
C ILE A 68 22.39 13.10 9.32
N PHE A 69 21.19 12.71 8.91
CA PHE A 69 20.08 12.43 9.82
C PHE A 69 19.82 10.93 9.95
N PRO A 70 19.80 10.38 11.19
CA PRO A 70 19.42 8.98 11.42
C PRO A 70 17.92 8.75 11.17
N ALA A 71 17.49 7.49 11.07
CA ALA A 71 16.07 7.15 10.92
C ALA A 71 15.23 7.51 12.16
N HIS A 72 15.84 7.48 13.33
CA HIS A 72 15.23 7.85 14.61
C HIS A 72 16.31 8.19 15.65
N VAL A 73 15.91 8.86 16.75
CA VAL A 73 16.76 9.14 17.91
C VAL A 73 16.21 8.32 19.08
N CYS A 74 16.97 7.36 19.59
CA CYS A 74 16.59 6.48 20.71
C CYS A 74 15.20 5.83 20.54
N GLY A 75 14.84 5.39 19.34
CA GLY A 75 13.52 4.81 19.05
C GLY A 75 12.36 5.81 19.07
N ARG A 76 12.67 7.12 19.04
CA ARG A 76 11.70 8.23 19.08
C ARG A 76 11.96 9.21 17.93
N LEU A 77 11.09 10.23 17.79
CA LEU A 77 11.22 11.33 16.82
C LEU A 77 11.21 10.87 15.34
N HIS A 78 10.59 9.73 15.02
CA HIS A 78 10.57 9.16 13.67
C HIS A 78 10.11 10.16 12.62
N ILE A 79 8.98 10.88 12.85
CA ILE A 79 8.42 11.83 11.87
C ILE A 79 9.36 13.02 11.63
N LEU A 80 9.99 13.56 12.69
CA LEU A 80 10.95 14.64 12.55
C LEU A 80 12.17 14.19 11.75
N MET A 81 12.72 13.01 12.07
CA MET A 81 13.88 12.47 11.35
C MET A 81 13.54 12.15 9.89
N ALA A 82 12.37 11.61 9.63
CA ALA A 82 11.89 11.35 8.27
C ALA A 82 11.79 12.66 7.45
N ALA A 83 11.21 13.72 8.03
CA ALA A 83 11.13 15.02 7.39
C ALA A 83 12.53 15.62 7.12
N LEU A 84 13.44 15.57 8.08
CA LEU A 84 14.81 16.07 7.93
C LEU A 84 15.61 15.27 6.87
N ARG A 85 15.45 13.95 6.84
CA ARG A 85 16.05 13.09 5.80
C ARG A 85 15.52 13.45 4.42
N GLN A 86 14.20 13.64 4.28
CA GLN A 86 13.59 14.03 3.01
C GLN A 86 14.07 15.42 2.56
N LEU A 87 14.20 16.39 3.47
CA LEU A 87 14.76 17.71 3.15
C LEU A 87 16.23 17.62 2.72
N HIS A 88 17.05 16.84 3.41
CA HIS A 88 18.45 16.61 3.04
C HIS A 88 18.56 15.95 1.65
N LEU A 89 17.70 14.94 1.37
CA LEU A 89 17.60 14.33 0.04
C LEU A 89 17.25 15.38 -1.00
N THR A 90 16.28 16.25 -0.71
CA THR A 90 15.83 17.31 -1.63
C THR A 90 16.94 18.33 -1.95
N VAL A 91 17.73 18.73 -0.95
CA VAL A 91 18.89 19.60 -1.16
C VAL A 91 19.92 18.92 -2.05
N SER A 92 20.21 17.65 -1.82
CA SER A 92 21.14 16.86 -2.66
C SER A 92 20.62 16.75 -4.11
N LEU A 93 19.33 16.47 -4.29
CA LEU A 93 18.66 16.41 -5.58
C LEU A 93 18.75 17.74 -6.33
N LEU A 94 18.39 18.85 -5.67
CA LEU A 94 18.44 20.19 -6.30
C LEU A 94 19.87 20.61 -6.68
N SER A 95 20.87 20.21 -5.91
CA SER A 95 22.28 20.42 -6.23
C SER A 95 22.69 19.62 -7.46
N GLU A 96 22.29 18.35 -7.59
CA GLU A 96 22.56 17.53 -8.76
C GLU A 96 21.89 18.10 -10.03
N LEU A 97 20.62 18.52 -9.93
CA LEU A 97 19.90 19.13 -11.05
C LEU A 97 20.52 20.48 -11.47
N GLY A 98 21.02 21.25 -10.50
CA GLY A 98 21.68 22.54 -10.77
C GLY A 98 23.06 22.39 -11.40
N SER A 99 23.76 21.28 -11.19
CA SER A 99 25.08 20.97 -11.74
C SER A 99 25.03 20.20 -13.06
N SER A 100 23.86 19.68 -13.46
CA SER A 100 23.72 18.98 -14.73
C SER A 100 23.87 19.98 -15.90
N THR A 101 24.91 19.76 -16.69
CA THR A 101 25.25 20.58 -17.88
C THR A 101 24.45 20.19 -19.14
N ASP A 102 23.41 19.37 -18.97
CA ASP A 102 22.59 18.91 -20.10
C ASP A 102 21.67 20.03 -20.59
N GLU A 103 22.27 21.04 -21.21
CA GLU A 103 21.57 22.20 -21.80
C GLU A 103 20.66 21.83 -22.96
N ALA A 104 20.89 20.67 -23.57
CA ALA A 104 20.15 20.17 -24.72
C ALA A 104 18.82 19.47 -24.36
N ASP A 105 18.60 19.11 -23.10
CA ASP A 105 17.37 18.47 -22.68
C ASP A 105 16.27 19.49 -22.39
N ASP A 106 15.31 19.64 -23.29
CA ASP A 106 14.18 20.60 -23.21
C ASP A 106 12.88 20.00 -22.64
N ARG A 107 12.97 18.84 -21.96
CA ARG A 107 11.81 18.16 -21.40
C ARG A 107 11.32 18.83 -20.12
N ASP A 108 10.00 18.84 -19.93
CA ASP A 108 9.38 19.27 -18.67
C ASP A 108 9.84 18.43 -17.48
N GLU A 109 9.97 19.04 -16.31
CA GLU A 109 10.37 18.40 -15.06
C GLU A 109 9.15 18.11 -14.19
N ILE A 110 8.88 16.83 -13.93
CA ILE A 110 7.79 16.37 -13.09
C ILE A 110 8.36 15.76 -11.81
N PHE A 111 8.00 16.31 -10.67
CA PHE A 111 8.28 15.70 -9.38
C PHE A 111 7.06 14.94 -8.90
N ILE A 112 7.22 13.64 -8.60
CA ILE A 112 6.22 12.84 -7.91
C ILE A 112 6.73 12.62 -6.49
N VAL A 113 6.05 13.22 -5.52
CA VAL A 113 6.38 13.11 -4.10
C VAL A 113 5.39 12.15 -3.46
N ASP A 114 5.91 11.19 -2.71
CA ASP A 114 5.11 10.11 -2.13
C ASP A 114 5.24 10.07 -0.61
N GLN A 115 4.16 9.66 0.06
CA GLN A 115 3.98 9.50 1.51
C GLN A 115 4.18 10.78 2.33
N LEU A 116 5.33 11.45 2.23
CA LEU A 116 5.70 12.59 3.07
C LEU A 116 5.80 13.86 2.24
N SER A 117 5.04 14.89 2.60
CA SER A 117 4.94 16.15 1.83
C SER A 117 5.99 17.21 2.21
N ALA A 118 6.91 16.93 3.14
CA ALA A 118 7.81 17.93 3.71
C ALA A 118 8.71 18.64 2.68
N CYS A 119 9.09 17.97 1.62
CA CYS A 119 9.94 18.54 0.56
C CYS A 119 9.17 19.41 -0.46
N VAL A 120 7.85 19.31 -0.55
CA VAL A 120 7.04 19.98 -1.59
C VAL A 120 7.25 21.50 -1.60
N PRO A 121 7.18 22.22 -0.46
CA PRO A 121 7.45 23.67 -0.44
C PRO A 121 8.85 24.04 -0.95
N PHE A 122 9.85 23.21 -0.65
CA PHE A 122 11.24 23.44 -1.09
C PHE A 122 11.39 23.22 -2.60
N LEU A 123 10.84 22.14 -3.13
CA LEU A 123 10.81 21.90 -4.57
C LEU A 123 10.09 23.03 -5.31
N LYS A 124 8.98 23.52 -4.76
CA LYS A 124 8.21 24.61 -5.35
C LYS A 124 8.98 25.91 -5.42
N SER A 125 9.81 26.19 -4.40
CA SER A 125 10.54 27.45 -4.25
C SER A 125 11.92 27.45 -4.90
N PHE A 126 12.67 26.38 -4.77
CA PHE A 126 14.06 26.28 -5.18
C PHE A 126 14.25 25.48 -6.47
N GLY A 127 13.24 24.73 -6.89
CA GLY A 127 13.24 24.20 -8.24
C GLY A 127 13.34 25.36 -9.23
N ARG A 128 14.40 25.40 -10.00
CA ARG A 128 14.63 26.45 -11.01
C ARG A 128 14.04 25.99 -12.34
N PRO A 129 12.82 26.41 -12.71
CA PRO A 129 12.38 26.21 -14.06
C PRO A 129 13.30 27.04 -14.96
N ARG A 130 13.91 26.45 -15.97
CA ARG A 130 14.50 27.20 -17.07
C ARG A 130 13.37 27.87 -17.85
N GLU A 131 13.60 28.97 -18.53
CA GLU A 131 12.54 29.72 -19.25
C GLU A 131 11.72 28.86 -20.22
N SER A 132 12.32 27.78 -20.76
CA SER A 132 11.69 26.86 -21.71
C SER A 132 11.03 25.63 -21.07
N ARG A 133 11.25 25.33 -19.76
CA ARG A 133 10.80 24.08 -19.11
C ARG A 133 9.78 24.36 -18.03
N ARG A 134 8.69 23.60 -18.04
CA ARG A 134 7.71 23.63 -16.96
C ARG A 134 8.15 22.68 -15.86
N GLN A 135 8.05 23.11 -14.62
CA GLN A 135 8.25 22.29 -13.44
C GLN A 135 6.91 22.12 -12.73
N ARG A 136 6.54 20.89 -12.43
CA ARG A 136 5.30 20.55 -11.74
C ARG A 136 5.54 19.50 -10.65
N ILE A 137 4.68 19.53 -9.62
CA ILE A 137 4.77 18.64 -8.47
C ILE A 137 3.42 17.93 -8.31
N LEU A 138 3.42 16.61 -8.45
CA LEU A 138 2.31 15.73 -8.11
C LEU A 138 2.60 15.09 -6.75
N PHE A 139 1.65 15.19 -5.82
CA PHE A 139 1.73 14.48 -4.55
C PHE A 139 0.85 13.23 -4.57
N TYR A 140 1.45 12.06 -4.33
CA TYR A 140 0.75 10.79 -4.24
C TYR A 140 0.47 10.46 -2.77
N CYS A 141 -0.79 10.60 -2.34
CA CYS A 141 -1.22 10.35 -0.97
C CYS A 141 -1.76 8.94 -0.81
N HIS A 142 -1.04 8.08 -0.10
CA HIS A 142 -1.55 6.73 0.26
C HIS A 142 -2.64 6.83 1.32
N PHE A 143 -2.37 7.59 2.36
CA PHE A 143 -3.26 7.85 3.48
C PHE A 143 -2.68 8.99 4.33
N PRO A 144 -3.49 9.85 4.98
CA PRO A 144 -2.98 10.92 5.85
C PRO A 144 -2.12 10.36 7.00
N ASP A 145 -0.86 10.80 7.11
CA ASP A 145 0.07 10.32 8.14
C ASP A 145 -0.43 10.60 9.56
N GLN A 146 -1.14 11.71 9.73
CA GLN A 146 -1.74 12.06 11.03
C GLN A 146 -2.75 11.01 11.53
N LEU A 147 -3.39 10.22 10.67
CA LEU A 147 -4.29 9.15 11.05
C LEU A 147 -3.57 7.81 11.29
N LEU A 148 -2.36 7.64 10.78
CA LEU A 148 -1.52 6.46 11.03
C LEU A 148 -0.81 6.52 12.39
N ALA A 149 -0.73 7.71 13.00
CA ALA A 149 -0.06 7.90 14.28
C ALA A 149 -0.84 7.25 15.42
N ARG A 150 -0.20 6.33 16.17
CA ARG A 150 -0.77 5.66 17.35
C ARG A 150 -0.81 6.62 18.55
N ARG A 151 -1.84 7.48 18.61
CA ARG A 151 -1.99 8.51 19.65
C ARG A 151 -2.55 7.98 20.95
N ASP A 152 -3.34 6.91 20.88
CA ASP A 152 -4.12 6.39 22.01
C ASP A 152 -3.34 5.46 22.95
N GLU A 153 -2.09 5.14 22.61
CA GLU A 153 -1.24 4.27 23.41
C GLU A 153 -0.56 5.05 24.54
N GLY A 154 -0.72 4.58 25.78
CA GLY A 154 -0.07 5.11 26.98
C GLY A 154 -1.00 5.87 27.94
N GLY A 155 -0.49 6.31 29.08
CA GLY A 155 -1.22 7.10 30.07
C GLY A 155 -1.57 8.49 29.55
N SER A 156 -2.52 9.18 30.22
CA SER A 156 -3.07 10.47 29.81
C SER A 156 -2.02 11.55 29.55
N LEU A 157 -0.98 11.62 30.37
CA LEU A 157 0.12 12.58 30.21
C LEU A 157 0.96 12.31 28.94
N LEU A 158 1.23 11.04 28.67
CA LEU A 158 1.97 10.63 27.47
C LEU A 158 1.16 10.88 26.19
N ARG A 159 -0.17 10.66 26.23
CA ARG A 159 -1.08 10.98 25.12
C ARG A 159 -1.07 12.48 24.82
N LEU A 160 -1.16 13.32 25.86
CA LEU A 160 -1.08 14.78 25.71
C LEU A 160 0.26 15.21 25.10
N ALA A 161 1.37 14.65 25.59
CA ALA A 161 2.70 14.94 25.04
C ALA A 161 2.84 14.51 23.56
N LYS A 162 2.35 13.33 23.21
CA LYS A 162 2.29 12.86 21.80
C LYS A 162 1.44 13.79 20.93
N MET A 163 0.30 14.25 21.43
CA MET A 163 -0.62 15.14 20.69
C MET A 163 0.03 16.51 20.45
N LEU A 164 0.63 17.10 21.47
CA LEU A 164 1.36 18.38 21.36
C LEU A 164 2.56 18.29 20.41
N TYR A 165 3.31 17.18 20.48
CA TYR A 165 4.44 16.93 19.57
C TYR A 165 3.97 16.80 18.11
N ARG A 166 2.86 16.08 17.87
CA ARG A 166 2.36 15.81 16.51
C ARG A 166 1.66 17.02 15.88
N PHE A 167 1.06 17.89 16.66
CA PHE A 167 0.26 19.01 16.18
C PHE A 167 0.93 19.84 15.07
N PRO A 168 2.20 20.31 15.21
CA PRO A 168 2.85 21.08 14.15
C PRO A 168 3.09 20.24 12.86
N PHE A 169 3.35 18.95 13.00
CA PHE A 169 3.57 18.06 11.83
C PHE A 169 2.26 17.79 11.10
N ASP A 170 1.16 17.55 11.84
CA ASP A 170 -0.16 17.32 11.26
C ASP A 170 -0.66 18.57 10.51
N TRP A 171 -0.48 19.75 11.08
CA TRP A 171 -0.79 21.01 10.39
C TRP A 171 0.07 21.20 9.14
N PHE A 172 1.37 20.92 9.25
CA PHE A 172 2.33 21.08 8.16
C PHE A 172 2.10 20.09 7.03
N GLU A 173 1.68 18.87 7.32
CA GLU A 173 1.34 17.85 6.33
C GLU A 173 0.34 18.39 5.30
N GLY A 174 -0.81 18.86 5.75
CA GLY A 174 -1.85 19.40 4.87
C GLY A 174 -1.43 20.67 4.16
N TRP A 175 -0.70 21.55 4.85
CA TRP A 175 -0.19 22.78 4.26
C TRP A 175 0.88 22.50 3.18
N ALA A 176 1.84 21.62 3.44
CA ALA A 176 2.88 21.25 2.49
C ALA A 176 2.29 20.52 1.27
N MET A 177 1.33 19.63 1.49
CA MET A 177 0.61 18.93 0.42
C MET A 177 -0.14 19.92 -0.48
N SER A 178 -0.76 20.98 0.08
CA SER A 178 -1.48 22.00 -0.70
C SER A 178 -0.57 22.85 -1.60
N ALA A 179 0.74 22.83 -1.40
CA ALA A 179 1.71 23.50 -2.26
C ALA A 179 2.02 22.70 -3.55
N SER A 180 1.61 21.44 -3.64
CA SER A 180 1.73 20.66 -4.89
C SER A 180 0.80 21.19 -5.98
N ASP A 181 1.12 20.91 -7.25
CA ASP A 181 0.28 21.33 -8.37
C ASP A 181 -0.92 20.38 -8.53
N ARG A 182 -0.77 19.12 -8.11
CA ARG A 182 -1.82 18.09 -8.12
C ARG A 182 -1.65 17.12 -6.96
N VAL A 183 -2.76 16.63 -6.43
CA VAL A 183 -2.81 15.58 -5.40
C VAL A 183 -3.61 14.41 -5.95
N VAL A 184 -3.06 13.20 -5.83
CA VAL A 184 -3.75 11.96 -6.17
C VAL A 184 -3.77 11.02 -4.97
N ALA A 185 -4.79 10.18 -4.89
CA ALA A 185 -4.95 9.16 -3.86
C ALA A 185 -4.98 7.76 -4.48
N ASN A 186 -4.65 6.74 -3.69
CA ASN A 186 -4.62 5.35 -4.14
C ASN A 186 -6.02 4.69 -4.25
N SER A 187 -7.08 5.39 -3.81
CA SER A 187 -8.45 4.87 -3.83
C SER A 187 -9.47 5.99 -3.60
N LYS A 188 -10.73 5.75 -3.98
CA LYS A 188 -11.85 6.66 -3.66
C LYS A 188 -12.05 6.76 -2.14
N PHE A 189 -11.84 5.65 -1.43
CA PHE A 189 -11.87 5.65 0.04
C PHE A 189 -10.80 6.59 0.62
N SER A 190 -9.54 6.43 0.24
CA SER A 190 -8.44 7.31 0.69
C SER A 190 -8.67 8.76 0.27
N ARG A 191 -9.17 9.01 -0.96
CA ARG A 191 -9.58 10.34 -1.42
C ARG A 191 -10.62 10.97 -0.48
N GLY A 192 -11.64 10.21 -0.10
CA GLY A 192 -12.65 10.66 0.86
C GLY A 192 -12.07 11.04 2.20
N VAL A 193 -11.15 10.23 2.73
CA VAL A 193 -10.43 10.50 3.99
C VAL A 193 -9.56 11.76 3.86
N VAL A 194 -8.78 11.88 2.79
CA VAL A 194 -7.91 13.05 2.53
C VAL A 194 -8.74 14.34 2.48
N ARG A 195 -9.86 14.34 1.74
CA ARG A 195 -10.78 15.49 1.68
C ARG A 195 -11.41 15.81 3.03
N GLY A 196 -11.78 14.80 3.81
CA GLY A 196 -12.35 14.96 5.15
C GLY A 196 -11.35 15.54 6.15
N VAL A 197 -10.08 15.18 6.07
CA VAL A 197 -9.02 15.61 6.98
C VAL A 197 -8.50 17.01 6.67
N PHE A 198 -8.22 17.28 5.39
CA PHE A 198 -7.53 18.52 4.98
C PHE A 198 -8.45 19.58 4.37
N GLY A 199 -9.68 19.22 4.02
CA GLY A 199 -10.65 20.09 3.35
C GLY A 199 -10.42 20.20 1.83
N SER A 200 -11.51 20.13 1.07
CA SER A 200 -11.47 20.23 -0.40
C SER A 200 -10.96 21.59 -0.88
N ASP A 201 -11.29 22.67 -0.16
CA ASP A 201 -10.89 24.03 -0.52
C ASP A 201 -9.38 24.24 -0.48
N ARG A 202 -8.68 23.46 0.36
CA ARG A 202 -7.22 23.57 0.53
C ARG A 202 -6.45 22.79 -0.52
N LEU A 203 -6.89 21.57 -0.84
CA LEU A 203 -6.15 20.67 -1.74
C LEU A 203 -6.60 20.77 -3.21
N GLY A 204 -7.77 21.37 -3.48
CA GLY A 204 -8.41 21.31 -4.78
C GLY A 204 -8.96 19.90 -5.07
N ASP A 205 -9.08 19.57 -6.36
CA ASP A 205 -9.52 18.25 -6.78
C ASP A 205 -8.44 17.20 -6.52
N VAL A 206 -8.77 16.25 -5.65
CA VAL A 206 -7.96 15.05 -5.42
C VAL A 206 -8.50 13.95 -6.30
N GLU A 207 -7.69 13.43 -7.21
CA GLU A 207 -8.07 12.35 -8.12
C GLU A 207 -7.55 10.99 -7.65
N VAL A 208 -7.97 9.92 -8.34
CA VAL A 208 -7.61 8.55 -7.95
C VAL A 208 -6.74 7.92 -9.03
N VAL A 209 -5.54 7.53 -8.62
CA VAL A 209 -4.67 6.65 -9.40
C VAL A 209 -4.52 5.34 -8.62
N TYR A 210 -5.17 4.29 -9.10
CA TYR A 210 -5.17 3.01 -8.41
C TYR A 210 -3.81 2.32 -8.44
N PRO A 211 -3.42 1.61 -7.36
CA PRO A 211 -2.36 0.60 -7.42
C PRO A 211 -2.68 -0.45 -8.49
N CYS A 212 -1.65 -1.00 -9.10
CA CYS A 212 -1.83 -2.00 -10.15
C CYS A 212 -1.27 -3.37 -9.76
N VAL A 213 -1.68 -4.38 -10.52
CA VAL A 213 -1.09 -5.71 -10.51
C VAL A 213 -0.44 -5.97 -11.87
N ASP A 214 0.65 -6.74 -11.84
CA ASP A 214 1.29 -7.21 -13.05
C ASP A 214 0.40 -8.28 -13.70
N MET A 215 -0.21 -7.95 -14.84
CA MET A 215 -1.09 -8.86 -15.57
C MET A 215 -0.31 -9.89 -16.37
N ASP A 216 0.93 -9.57 -16.76
CA ASP A 216 1.82 -10.43 -17.56
C ASP A 216 2.75 -11.28 -16.68
N GLY A 217 2.74 -11.04 -15.38
CA GLY A 217 3.60 -11.68 -14.39
C GLY A 217 3.58 -13.20 -14.51
N ALA A 218 4.73 -13.81 -14.32
CA ALA A 218 5.14 -15.19 -14.61
C ALA A 218 3.94 -16.09 -14.87
N ALA A 219 3.84 -16.55 -16.12
CA ALA A 219 2.72 -17.39 -16.60
C ALA A 219 2.27 -18.24 -15.42
N LEU A 220 1.03 -17.98 -14.95
CA LEU A 220 0.45 -18.72 -13.83
C LEU A 220 0.91 -20.14 -14.00
N PRO A 221 1.54 -20.79 -13.01
CA PRO A 221 1.92 -22.19 -13.20
C PRO A 221 0.69 -22.81 -13.82
N ALA A 222 0.84 -23.30 -15.05
CA ALA A 222 -0.28 -23.90 -15.76
C ALA A 222 -0.90 -24.79 -14.68
N THR A 223 -2.15 -24.47 -14.31
CA THR A 223 -2.87 -25.34 -13.37
C THR A 223 -2.98 -26.62 -14.14
N THR A 224 -1.92 -27.43 -14.03
CA THR A 224 -1.98 -28.78 -14.52
C THR A 224 -2.97 -29.40 -13.56
N ASP A 225 -4.14 -29.78 -14.07
CA ASP A 225 -5.06 -30.70 -13.36
C ASP A 225 -4.30 -31.91 -12.80
N ASP A 226 -3.04 -32.05 -13.17
CA ASP A 226 -2.15 -33.16 -12.88
C ASP A 226 -1.53 -33.13 -11.48
N ASP A 227 -1.50 -31.99 -10.75
CA ASP A 227 -0.98 -31.94 -9.37
C ASP A 227 -1.74 -30.94 -8.46
N PRO A 228 -3.00 -31.27 -8.09
CA PRO A 228 -3.81 -30.38 -7.27
C PRO A 228 -3.28 -30.34 -5.83
N LEU A 229 -3.21 -29.13 -5.27
CA LEU A 229 -2.84 -28.94 -3.87
C LEU A 229 -3.71 -29.81 -2.94
N TRP A 230 -3.05 -30.53 -2.06
CA TRP A 230 -3.70 -31.35 -1.03
C TRP A 230 -4.78 -32.30 -1.56
N GLY A 231 -4.48 -33.01 -2.67
CA GLY A 231 -5.37 -34.03 -3.22
C GLY A 231 -6.69 -33.47 -3.78
N GLY A 232 -6.69 -32.22 -4.26
CA GLY A 232 -7.87 -31.59 -4.86
C GLY A 232 -8.90 -31.07 -3.85
N LYS A 233 -8.51 -30.78 -2.62
CA LYS A 233 -9.39 -30.12 -1.65
C LYS A 233 -9.87 -28.77 -2.17
N LYS A 234 -11.13 -28.42 -1.92
CA LYS A 234 -11.65 -27.08 -2.19
C LYS A 234 -11.04 -26.09 -1.18
N ILE A 235 -10.19 -25.20 -1.66
CA ILE A 235 -9.47 -24.24 -0.81
C ILE A 235 -10.30 -22.94 -0.68
N LEU A 236 -10.54 -22.51 0.55
CA LEU A 236 -10.94 -21.15 0.90
C LEU A 236 -9.68 -20.44 1.41
N LEU A 237 -9.32 -19.30 0.82
CA LEU A 237 -8.04 -18.67 1.04
C LEU A 237 -8.19 -17.30 1.70
N SER A 238 -7.42 -17.01 2.74
CA SER A 238 -7.27 -15.66 3.28
C SER A 238 -5.80 -15.26 3.25
N ILE A 239 -5.48 -14.14 2.60
CA ILE A 239 -4.11 -13.62 2.50
C ILE A 239 -4.03 -12.25 3.17
N ASN A 240 -3.39 -12.18 4.33
CA ASN A 240 -3.19 -10.96 5.09
C ASN A 240 -1.95 -11.08 5.99
N ARG A 241 -1.33 -9.93 6.37
CA ARG A 241 -0.33 -9.94 7.45
C ARG A 241 -0.99 -10.33 8.77
N PHE A 242 -0.26 -11.05 9.63
CA PHE A 242 -0.75 -11.48 10.94
C PHE A 242 -0.86 -10.29 11.92
N GLU A 243 -1.77 -9.38 11.63
CA GLU A 243 -2.09 -8.18 12.41
C GLU A 243 -3.57 -8.19 12.77
N ARG A 244 -3.93 -7.82 14.01
CA ARG A 244 -5.33 -7.87 14.50
C ARG A 244 -6.29 -7.06 13.65
N LYS A 245 -5.83 -5.92 13.11
CA LYS A 245 -6.62 -5.08 12.19
C LYS A 245 -7.06 -5.78 10.90
N LYS A 246 -6.49 -6.96 10.59
CA LYS A 246 -6.85 -7.75 9.41
C LYS A 246 -8.00 -8.74 9.68
N ASP A 247 -8.41 -8.89 10.91
CA ASP A 247 -9.56 -9.73 11.40
C ASP A 247 -9.69 -11.09 10.70
N MET A 248 -8.60 -11.84 10.59
CA MET A 248 -8.64 -13.20 10.03
C MET A 248 -9.48 -14.17 10.89
N ALA A 249 -9.83 -13.78 12.12
CA ALA A 249 -10.73 -14.51 12.98
C ALA A 249 -12.13 -14.67 12.36
N LEU A 250 -12.61 -13.67 11.62
CA LEU A 250 -13.86 -13.73 10.86
C LEU A 250 -13.88 -14.91 9.87
N ALA A 251 -12.79 -15.10 9.12
CA ALA A 251 -12.69 -16.23 8.18
C ALA A 251 -12.81 -17.58 8.88
N ILE A 252 -12.21 -17.72 10.08
CA ILE A 252 -12.28 -18.95 10.90
C ILE A 252 -13.71 -19.19 11.40
N ARG A 253 -14.36 -18.16 11.96
CA ARG A 253 -15.74 -18.28 12.49
C ARG A 253 -16.72 -18.61 11.36
N ALA A 254 -16.62 -17.90 10.23
CA ALA A 254 -17.48 -18.17 9.08
C ALA A 254 -17.25 -19.57 8.48
N TYR A 255 -16.01 -20.04 8.42
CA TYR A 255 -15.68 -21.39 7.96
C TYR A 255 -16.26 -22.46 8.90
N GLN A 256 -16.18 -22.24 10.20
CA GLN A 256 -16.80 -23.13 11.20
C GLN A 256 -18.32 -23.22 11.01
N GLY A 257 -18.97 -22.11 10.65
CA GLY A 257 -20.41 -22.02 10.39
C GLY A 257 -20.92 -22.94 9.27
N LEU A 258 -20.07 -23.39 8.35
CA LEU A 258 -20.43 -24.36 7.30
C LEU A 258 -20.92 -25.71 7.86
N GLY A 259 -20.56 -26.04 9.11
CA GLY A 259 -20.86 -27.33 9.70
C GLY A 259 -19.94 -28.46 9.23
N ALA A 260 -19.81 -29.53 10.01
CA ALA A 260 -18.81 -30.57 9.79
C ALA A 260 -18.96 -31.28 8.43
N GLU A 261 -20.20 -31.56 8.02
CA GLU A 261 -20.47 -32.27 6.75
C GLU A 261 -20.02 -31.45 5.52
N LYS A 262 -20.32 -30.16 5.47
CA LYS A 262 -19.95 -29.31 4.36
C LYS A 262 -18.46 -28.95 4.35
N ARG A 263 -17.77 -29.06 5.49
CA ARG A 263 -16.33 -28.89 5.54
C ARG A 263 -15.54 -30.10 5.01
N LYS A 264 -16.16 -31.27 4.88
CA LYS A 264 -15.49 -32.45 4.29
C LYS A 264 -14.98 -32.13 2.88
N GLY A 265 -13.72 -32.43 2.60
CA GLY A 265 -13.10 -32.13 1.31
C GLY A 265 -12.79 -30.65 1.06
N THR A 266 -12.89 -29.81 2.10
CA THR A 266 -12.48 -28.39 2.02
C THR A 266 -11.30 -28.10 2.95
N ARG A 267 -10.64 -26.96 2.80
CA ARG A 267 -9.59 -26.46 3.69
C ARG A 267 -9.62 -24.94 3.71
N LEU A 268 -9.61 -24.36 4.92
CA LEU A 268 -9.32 -22.94 5.08
C LEU A 268 -7.81 -22.75 5.17
N VAL A 269 -7.24 -21.95 4.28
CA VAL A 269 -5.82 -21.56 4.27
C VAL A 269 -5.71 -20.09 4.66
N ILE A 270 -4.99 -19.82 5.74
CA ILE A 270 -4.67 -18.47 6.20
C ILE A 270 -3.19 -18.24 5.96
N ALA A 271 -2.87 -17.41 4.96
CA ALA A 271 -1.52 -17.16 4.50
C ALA A 271 -1.14 -15.69 4.66
N GLY A 272 0.14 -15.38 4.76
CA GLY A 272 0.60 -13.99 4.65
C GLY A 272 1.85 -13.66 5.45
N GLY A 273 2.15 -12.36 5.48
CA GLY A 273 3.38 -11.86 6.10
C GLY A 273 3.39 -12.09 7.61
N TYR A 274 4.47 -12.69 8.07
CA TYR A 274 4.72 -12.98 9.48
C TYR A 274 6.20 -12.76 9.82
N ASP A 275 6.45 -11.98 10.86
CA ASP A 275 7.80 -11.78 11.42
C ASP A 275 7.77 -12.17 12.90
N ASN A 276 8.58 -13.15 13.28
CA ASN A 276 8.69 -13.62 14.65
C ASN A 276 9.31 -12.60 15.63
N ARG A 277 9.92 -11.53 15.11
CA ARG A 277 10.43 -10.39 15.88
C ARG A 277 9.36 -9.37 16.21
N VAL A 278 8.21 -9.43 15.53
CA VAL A 278 7.05 -8.56 15.79
C VAL A 278 6.09 -9.28 16.76
N PRO A 279 6.00 -8.82 18.02
CA PRO A 279 5.19 -9.51 19.04
C PRO A 279 3.71 -9.66 18.64
N GLU A 280 3.14 -8.68 17.94
CA GLU A 280 1.76 -8.73 17.47
C GLU A 280 1.53 -9.90 16.50
N ASN A 281 2.46 -10.14 15.57
CA ASN A 281 2.32 -11.25 14.61
C ASN A 281 2.29 -12.60 15.34
N VAL A 282 3.19 -12.78 16.32
CA VAL A 282 3.29 -14.01 17.11
C VAL A 282 2.03 -14.23 17.93
N GLN A 283 1.59 -13.21 18.68
CA GLN A 283 0.42 -13.29 19.55
C GLN A 283 -0.85 -13.51 18.73
N TYR A 284 -1.03 -12.80 17.64
CA TYR A 284 -2.23 -12.91 16.82
C TYR A 284 -2.34 -14.29 16.15
N HIS A 285 -1.24 -14.86 15.66
CA HIS A 285 -1.24 -16.24 15.17
C HIS A 285 -1.68 -17.22 16.25
N GLN A 286 -1.16 -17.09 17.48
CA GLN A 286 -1.56 -17.94 18.61
C GLN A 286 -3.03 -17.77 18.99
N GLU A 287 -3.56 -16.56 18.94
CA GLU A 287 -4.99 -16.26 19.17
C GLU A 287 -5.87 -16.93 18.11
N LEU A 288 -5.48 -16.87 16.82
CA LEU A 288 -6.21 -17.51 15.73
C LEU A 288 -6.19 -19.05 15.84
N ASP A 289 -5.05 -19.64 16.18
CA ASP A 289 -4.93 -21.09 16.40
C ASP A 289 -5.78 -21.55 17.58
N LYS A 290 -5.73 -20.82 18.70
CA LYS A 290 -6.58 -21.07 19.87
C LYS A 290 -8.07 -20.92 19.56
N LEU A 291 -8.45 -19.91 18.76
CA LEU A 291 -9.84 -19.73 18.32
C LEU A 291 -10.30 -20.94 17.49
N ALA A 292 -9.54 -21.32 16.48
CA ALA A 292 -9.88 -22.43 15.59
C ALA A 292 -10.00 -23.75 16.36
N THR A 293 -9.04 -24.08 17.24
CA THR A 293 -9.09 -25.29 18.08
C THR A 293 -10.24 -25.25 19.07
N GLY A 294 -10.53 -24.09 19.68
CA GLY A 294 -11.68 -23.89 20.55
C GLY A 294 -13.04 -24.09 19.85
N LEU A 295 -13.10 -23.86 18.56
CA LEU A 295 -14.27 -24.14 17.71
C LEU A 295 -14.31 -25.58 17.17
N GLY A 296 -13.41 -26.45 17.62
CA GLY A 296 -13.34 -27.85 17.22
C GLY A 296 -12.75 -28.12 15.86
N LEU A 297 -12.01 -27.12 15.28
CA LEU A 297 -11.32 -27.26 14.01
C LEU A 297 -9.90 -27.80 14.25
N LYS A 298 -9.45 -28.70 13.39
CA LYS A 298 -8.09 -29.22 13.41
C LYS A 298 -7.17 -28.24 12.68
N THR A 299 -6.11 -27.82 13.35
CA THR A 299 -5.18 -26.81 12.82
C THR A 299 -3.80 -27.38 12.54
N ALA A 300 -3.08 -26.74 11.64
CA ALA A 300 -1.65 -26.94 11.43
C ALA A 300 -0.99 -25.61 11.01
N THR A 301 0.30 -25.48 11.29
CA THR A 301 1.10 -24.33 10.89
C THR A 301 2.31 -24.80 10.07
N ALA A 302 2.54 -24.19 8.90
CA ALA A 302 3.70 -24.43 8.06
C ALA A 302 4.47 -23.12 7.79
N LYS A 303 5.81 -23.24 7.76
CA LYS A 303 6.74 -22.12 7.49
C LYS A 303 7.48 -22.26 6.17
N THR A 304 7.38 -23.42 5.53
CA THR A 304 8.02 -23.72 4.24
C THR A 304 7.01 -24.36 3.31
N VAL A 305 7.24 -24.24 2.00
CA VAL A 305 6.38 -24.86 0.99
C VAL A 305 6.35 -26.38 1.17
N VAL A 306 7.49 -27.01 1.43
CA VAL A 306 7.59 -28.46 1.65
C VAL A 306 6.73 -28.90 2.83
N SER A 307 6.82 -28.20 3.97
CA SER A 307 5.99 -28.51 5.14
C SER A 307 4.50 -28.27 4.87
N ALA A 308 4.15 -27.25 4.07
CA ALA A 308 2.78 -26.94 3.68
C ALA A 308 2.16 -28.05 2.82
N LEU A 309 2.92 -28.58 1.84
CA LEU A 309 2.46 -29.64 0.95
C LEU A 309 2.30 -31.00 1.66
N SER A 310 3.02 -31.22 2.75
CA SER A 310 2.99 -32.46 3.55
C SER A 310 1.88 -32.48 4.63
N ILE A 311 0.98 -31.49 4.67
CA ILE A 311 -0.07 -31.39 5.68
C ILE A 311 -1.13 -32.47 5.49
N PRO A 312 -1.46 -33.25 6.55
CA PRO A 312 -2.47 -34.29 6.50
C PRO A 312 -3.86 -33.81 6.07
N ASP A 313 -4.62 -34.69 5.44
CA ASP A 313 -5.98 -34.37 4.97
C ASP A 313 -6.95 -34.01 6.07
N ALA A 314 -6.73 -34.51 7.29
CA ALA A 314 -7.59 -34.25 8.43
C ALA A 314 -7.57 -32.79 8.94
N ILE A 315 -6.64 -31.96 8.43
CA ILE A 315 -6.50 -30.57 8.88
C ILE A 315 -7.55 -29.68 8.18
N ASP A 316 -8.32 -28.95 8.99
CA ASP A 316 -9.37 -28.02 8.58
C ASP A 316 -8.80 -26.62 8.26
N VAL A 317 -7.94 -26.11 9.14
CA VAL A 317 -7.33 -24.76 9.03
C VAL A 317 -5.81 -24.87 8.96
N LEU A 318 -5.25 -24.35 7.88
CA LEU A 318 -3.80 -24.33 7.66
C LEU A 318 -3.27 -22.88 7.71
N PHE A 319 -2.38 -22.60 8.66
CA PHE A 319 -1.65 -21.34 8.75
C PHE A 319 -0.34 -21.44 7.99
N LEU A 320 -0.12 -20.51 7.03
CA LEU A 320 1.08 -20.40 6.21
C LEU A 320 1.80 -19.10 6.52
N LEU A 321 2.94 -19.20 7.21
CA LEU A 321 3.69 -18.05 7.69
C LEU A 321 4.77 -17.63 6.67
N SER A 322 4.59 -16.46 6.06
CA SER A 322 5.54 -15.86 5.09
C SER A 322 5.76 -16.72 3.84
N VAL A 323 4.70 -16.93 3.07
CA VAL A 323 4.77 -17.72 1.82
C VAL A 323 5.52 -16.96 0.71
N PRO A 324 6.37 -17.64 -0.09
CA PRO A 324 6.96 -17.08 -1.30
C PRO A 324 5.91 -16.66 -2.33
N THR A 325 6.22 -15.64 -3.15
CA THR A 325 5.29 -15.11 -4.17
C THR A 325 4.77 -16.21 -5.12
N ALA A 326 5.65 -17.06 -5.64
CA ALA A 326 5.25 -18.14 -6.53
C ALA A 326 4.25 -19.12 -5.89
N PHE A 327 4.41 -19.40 -4.58
CA PHE A 327 3.45 -20.27 -3.88
C PHE A 327 2.15 -19.53 -3.56
N LYS A 328 2.20 -18.22 -3.27
CA LYS A 328 1.01 -17.36 -3.15
C LYS A 328 0.19 -17.38 -4.45
N ASP A 329 0.85 -17.22 -5.59
CA ASP A 329 0.17 -17.23 -6.90
C ASP A 329 -0.47 -18.59 -7.20
N ASN A 330 0.19 -19.69 -6.83
CA ASN A 330 -0.38 -21.03 -6.94
C ASN A 330 -1.61 -21.22 -6.01
N LEU A 331 -1.55 -20.71 -4.78
CA LEU A 331 -2.70 -20.72 -3.86
C LEU A 331 -3.88 -19.95 -4.43
N LEU A 332 -3.64 -18.75 -4.98
CA LEU A 332 -4.68 -17.96 -5.63
C LEU A 332 -5.31 -18.71 -6.81
N ALA A 333 -4.50 -19.32 -7.67
CA ALA A 333 -4.96 -20.01 -8.87
C ALA A 333 -5.79 -21.28 -8.55
N GLN A 334 -5.47 -22.00 -7.45
CA GLN A 334 -6.15 -23.25 -7.09
C GLN A 334 -7.27 -23.08 -6.05
N SER A 335 -7.47 -21.88 -5.51
CA SER A 335 -8.53 -21.60 -4.53
C SER A 335 -9.90 -21.47 -5.17
N LYS A 336 -10.96 -21.64 -4.39
CA LYS A 336 -12.36 -21.46 -4.84
C LYS A 336 -12.93 -20.10 -4.46
N LEU A 337 -12.40 -19.46 -3.40
CA LEU A 337 -12.84 -18.16 -2.91
C LEU A 337 -11.72 -17.51 -2.11
N LEU A 338 -11.43 -16.23 -2.37
CA LEU A 338 -10.63 -15.40 -1.48
C LEU A 338 -11.53 -14.79 -0.40
N LEU A 339 -11.09 -14.87 0.86
CA LEU A 339 -11.73 -14.26 2.04
C LEU A 339 -10.89 -13.05 2.48
N TYR A 340 -11.37 -11.85 2.18
CA TYR A 340 -10.66 -10.60 2.48
C TYR A 340 -11.37 -9.84 3.59
N THR A 341 -10.95 -10.09 4.82
CA THR A 341 -11.62 -9.68 6.06
C THR A 341 -11.31 -8.27 6.58
N PRO A 342 -10.26 -7.54 6.15
CA PRO A 342 -9.93 -6.22 6.69
C PRO A 342 -11.06 -5.20 6.57
N ILE A 343 -11.29 -4.45 7.65
CA ILE A 343 -12.23 -3.33 7.69
C ILE A 343 -11.48 -2.03 7.35
N ASN A 344 -12.09 -1.15 6.55
CA ASN A 344 -11.53 0.15 6.17
C ASN A 344 -10.11 0.06 5.57
N GLU A 345 -9.85 -0.98 4.78
CA GLU A 345 -8.61 -1.10 4.03
C GLU A 345 -8.49 0.06 3.02
N HIS A 346 -7.30 0.63 2.87
CA HIS A 346 -7.11 1.81 2.04
C HIS A 346 -7.40 1.53 0.56
N PHE A 347 -6.99 0.38 0.05
CA PHE A 347 -7.28 -0.09 -1.30
C PHE A 347 -7.59 -1.59 -1.33
N GLY A 348 -6.67 -2.43 -0.83
CA GLY A 348 -6.80 -3.88 -0.88
C GLY A 348 -6.29 -4.47 -2.18
N ILE A 349 -4.97 -4.58 -2.33
CA ILE A 349 -4.36 -5.14 -3.55
C ILE A 349 -4.65 -6.65 -3.72
N VAL A 350 -4.78 -7.39 -2.61
CA VAL A 350 -5.00 -8.85 -2.64
C VAL A 350 -6.30 -9.26 -3.35
N PRO A 351 -7.45 -8.57 -3.17
CA PRO A 351 -8.62 -8.74 -4.04
C PRO A 351 -8.33 -8.60 -5.53
N VAL A 352 -7.50 -7.64 -5.92
CA VAL A 352 -7.13 -7.44 -7.33
C VAL A 352 -6.21 -8.56 -7.82
N GLU A 353 -5.26 -9.01 -7.00
CA GLU A 353 -4.43 -10.19 -7.29
C GLU A 353 -5.28 -11.46 -7.50
N ALA A 354 -6.36 -11.63 -6.73
CA ALA A 354 -7.32 -12.71 -6.90
C ALA A 354 -8.11 -12.58 -8.21
N MET A 355 -8.64 -11.39 -8.52
CA MET A 355 -9.35 -11.13 -9.77
C MET A 355 -8.47 -11.38 -11.00
N ARG A 356 -7.18 -11.02 -10.95
CA ARG A 356 -6.21 -11.30 -12.02
C ARG A 356 -6.18 -12.77 -12.43
N VAL A 357 -6.32 -13.68 -11.49
CA VAL A 357 -6.35 -15.14 -11.75
C VAL A 357 -7.77 -15.69 -11.94
N GLY A 358 -8.80 -14.85 -11.85
CA GLY A 358 -10.20 -15.24 -11.95
C GLY A 358 -10.76 -15.87 -10.69
N LEU A 359 -10.14 -15.64 -9.52
CA LEU A 359 -10.63 -16.11 -8.24
C LEU A 359 -11.69 -15.14 -7.70
N PRO A 360 -12.94 -15.57 -7.46
CA PRO A 360 -13.96 -14.75 -6.81
C PRO A 360 -13.54 -14.31 -5.41
N VAL A 361 -14.00 -13.14 -4.98
CA VAL A 361 -13.63 -12.52 -3.71
C VAL A 361 -14.84 -12.33 -2.81
N LEU A 362 -14.74 -12.70 -1.55
CA LEU A 362 -15.64 -12.27 -0.48
C LEU A 362 -14.89 -11.30 0.43
N ALA A 363 -15.36 -10.06 0.51
CA ALA A 363 -14.69 -9.04 1.30
C ALA A 363 -15.66 -8.26 2.20
N SER A 364 -15.08 -7.50 3.16
CA SER A 364 -15.85 -6.57 3.96
C SER A 364 -16.43 -5.44 3.08
N ASN A 365 -17.64 -5.00 3.41
CA ASN A 365 -18.35 -3.94 2.69
C ASN A 365 -17.89 -2.53 3.12
N THR A 366 -16.59 -2.35 3.38
CA THR A 366 -16.00 -1.10 3.82
C THR A 366 -14.64 -0.86 3.16
N GLY A 367 -14.26 0.41 3.00
CA GLY A 367 -12.94 0.78 2.48
C GLY A 367 -12.77 0.49 0.98
N GLY A 368 -11.54 0.16 0.59
CA GLY A 368 -11.15 -0.12 -0.80
C GLY A 368 -11.92 -1.26 -1.48
N PRO A 369 -12.31 -2.35 -0.81
CA PRO A 369 -13.12 -3.40 -1.41
C PRO A 369 -14.43 -2.91 -2.07
N LEU A 370 -15.03 -1.83 -1.59
CA LEU A 370 -16.22 -1.23 -2.21
C LEU A 370 -16.00 -0.74 -3.64
N GLU A 371 -14.77 -0.49 -4.03
CA GLU A 371 -14.43 0.01 -5.36
C GLU A 371 -13.67 -1.01 -6.21
N THR A 372 -13.05 -2.03 -5.58
CA THR A 372 -12.39 -3.10 -6.31
C THR A 372 -13.35 -4.20 -6.73
N ILE A 373 -14.32 -4.55 -5.89
CA ILE A 373 -15.25 -5.68 -6.10
C ILE A 373 -16.59 -5.15 -6.61
N VAL A 374 -17.17 -5.87 -7.59
CA VAL A 374 -18.54 -5.66 -8.09
C VAL A 374 -19.41 -6.79 -7.57
N GLU A 375 -20.42 -6.42 -6.75
CA GLU A 375 -21.32 -7.37 -6.09
C GLU A 375 -22.01 -8.30 -7.09
N GLY A 376 -21.82 -9.61 -6.89
CA GLY A 376 -22.41 -10.66 -7.71
C GLY A 376 -21.75 -10.88 -9.07
N GLU A 377 -20.77 -10.04 -9.47
CA GLU A 377 -20.03 -10.17 -10.74
C GLU A 377 -18.60 -10.66 -10.52
N THR A 378 -17.83 -9.98 -9.65
CA THR A 378 -16.44 -10.37 -9.37
C THR A 378 -16.28 -10.93 -7.95
N GLY A 379 -17.33 -10.85 -7.13
CA GLY A 379 -17.31 -11.29 -5.75
C GLY A 379 -18.52 -10.82 -4.95
N TRP A 380 -18.36 -10.78 -3.63
CA TRP A 380 -19.41 -10.37 -2.69
C TRP A 380 -18.83 -9.44 -1.63
N LEU A 381 -19.67 -8.52 -1.17
CA LEU A 381 -19.38 -7.57 -0.12
C LEU A 381 -20.32 -7.83 1.06
N ARG A 382 -19.76 -8.11 2.26
CA ARG A 382 -20.56 -8.43 3.46
C ARG A 382 -20.06 -7.64 4.66
N ASP A 383 -20.96 -7.42 5.61
CA ASP A 383 -20.60 -6.82 6.89
C ASP A 383 -19.61 -7.75 7.62
N ALA A 384 -18.49 -7.21 8.08
CA ALA A 384 -17.48 -7.95 8.83
C ALA A 384 -17.98 -8.48 10.20
N HIS A 385 -19.13 -7.97 10.68
CA HIS A 385 -19.75 -8.44 11.94
C HIS A 385 -20.86 -9.48 11.71
N ALA A 386 -21.12 -9.86 10.46
CA ALA A 386 -22.19 -10.80 10.09
C ALA A 386 -21.62 -12.17 9.67
N ASP A 387 -21.00 -12.91 10.59
CA ASP A 387 -20.35 -14.20 10.33
C ASP A 387 -21.25 -15.15 9.49
N ALA A 388 -22.58 -15.16 9.74
CA ALA A 388 -23.52 -15.99 9.02
C ALA A 388 -23.65 -15.63 7.53
N GLU A 389 -23.54 -14.36 7.16
CA GLU A 389 -23.55 -13.94 5.74
C GLU A 389 -22.31 -14.41 5.01
N TRP A 390 -21.15 -14.37 5.68
CA TRP A 390 -19.89 -14.89 5.14
C TRP A 390 -19.99 -16.41 4.94
N THR A 391 -20.55 -17.13 5.91
CA THR A 391 -20.82 -18.57 5.80
C THR A 391 -21.74 -18.89 4.62
N ALA A 392 -22.81 -18.10 4.42
CA ALA A 392 -23.74 -18.31 3.32
C ALA A 392 -23.09 -18.12 1.95
N VAL A 393 -22.18 -17.14 1.79
CA VAL A 393 -21.44 -16.97 0.54
C VAL A 393 -20.44 -18.11 0.33
N MET A 394 -19.73 -18.56 1.37
CA MET A 394 -18.85 -19.73 1.28
C MET A 394 -19.63 -20.98 0.83
N ASP A 395 -20.79 -21.23 1.41
CA ASP A 395 -21.67 -22.35 1.04
C ASP A 395 -22.13 -22.25 -0.41
N LYS A 396 -22.56 -21.06 -0.82
CA LYS A 396 -22.97 -20.77 -2.21
C LYS A 396 -21.85 -21.06 -3.20
N VAL A 397 -20.61 -20.63 -2.93
CA VAL A 397 -19.47 -20.86 -3.82
C VAL A 397 -19.06 -22.32 -3.87
N LEU A 398 -19.08 -23.00 -2.73
CA LEU A 398 -18.63 -24.40 -2.65
C LEU A 398 -19.65 -25.39 -3.25
N TYR A 399 -20.95 -25.09 -3.19
CA TYR A 399 -22.00 -26.07 -3.44
C TYR A 399 -23.19 -25.55 -4.27
N GLY A 400 -23.37 -24.23 -4.38
CA GLY A 400 -24.54 -23.61 -5.00
C GLY A 400 -24.33 -23.06 -6.41
N LEU A 401 -23.10 -22.70 -6.78
CA LEU A 401 -22.81 -22.14 -8.09
C LEU A 401 -22.52 -23.23 -9.14
N SER A 402 -23.00 -23.02 -10.36
CA SER A 402 -22.62 -23.85 -11.48
C SER A 402 -21.20 -23.49 -11.96
N VAL A 403 -20.58 -24.41 -12.73
CA VAL A 403 -19.27 -24.13 -13.36
C VAL A 403 -19.33 -22.87 -14.24
N LYS A 404 -20.42 -22.69 -14.99
CA LYS A 404 -20.64 -21.50 -15.84
C LYS A 404 -20.73 -20.20 -15.04
N ASP A 405 -21.32 -20.24 -13.84
CA ASP A 405 -21.38 -19.04 -12.99
C ASP A 405 -19.98 -18.66 -12.50
N ILE A 406 -19.17 -19.65 -12.11
CA ILE A 406 -17.79 -19.45 -11.66
C ILE A 406 -16.94 -18.93 -12.83
N GLU A 407 -17.04 -19.52 -14.02
CA GLU A 407 -16.32 -19.05 -15.21
C GLU A 407 -16.68 -17.61 -15.56
N ARG A 408 -17.98 -17.27 -15.57
CA ARG A 408 -18.43 -15.88 -15.80
C ARG A 408 -17.84 -14.91 -14.78
N MET A 409 -17.81 -15.27 -13.50
CA MET A 409 -17.22 -14.43 -12.45
C MET A 409 -15.70 -14.30 -12.62
N ALA A 410 -15.04 -15.40 -13.01
CA ALA A 410 -13.61 -15.41 -13.27
C ALA A 410 -13.25 -14.47 -14.44
N ASP A 411 -14.00 -14.52 -15.53
CA ASP A 411 -13.78 -13.68 -16.71
C ASP A 411 -14.04 -12.20 -16.37
N ALA A 412 -15.14 -11.89 -15.67
CA ALA A 412 -15.45 -10.54 -15.21
C ALA A 412 -14.35 -10.00 -14.27
N GLY A 413 -13.82 -10.84 -13.39
CA GLY A 413 -12.72 -10.48 -12.50
C GLY A 413 -11.44 -10.13 -13.26
N LYS A 414 -11.04 -10.97 -14.21
CA LYS A 414 -9.86 -10.75 -15.07
C LYS A 414 -10.01 -9.49 -15.91
N GLU A 415 -11.15 -9.31 -16.54
CA GLU A 415 -11.45 -8.14 -17.37
C GLU A 415 -11.35 -6.86 -16.56
N ARG A 416 -11.97 -6.83 -15.36
CA ARG A 416 -11.91 -5.69 -14.46
C ARG A 416 -10.47 -5.40 -14.00
N ALA A 417 -9.70 -6.43 -13.63
CA ALA A 417 -8.30 -6.29 -13.24
C ALA A 417 -7.48 -5.66 -14.37
N GLN A 418 -7.69 -6.12 -15.61
CA GLN A 418 -7.01 -5.61 -16.81
C GLN A 418 -7.40 -4.15 -17.10
N GLN A 419 -8.69 -3.81 -17.05
CA GLN A 419 -9.18 -2.49 -17.44
C GLN A 419 -8.88 -1.41 -16.39
N GLU A 420 -9.00 -1.75 -15.10
CA GLU A 420 -8.95 -0.77 -14.02
C GLU A 420 -7.63 -0.77 -13.25
N PHE A 421 -6.97 -1.93 -13.13
CA PHE A 421 -5.88 -2.16 -12.20
C PHE A 421 -4.62 -2.75 -12.85
N SER A 422 -4.49 -2.66 -14.16
CA SER A 422 -3.25 -3.01 -14.87
C SER A 422 -2.24 -1.87 -14.81
N LEU A 423 -0.97 -2.18 -15.09
CA LEU A 423 0.10 -1.20 -15.24
C LEU A 423 -0.23 -0.16 -16.34
N THR A 424 -0.89 -0.61 -17.41
CA THR A 424 -1.37 0.27 -18.49
C THR A 424 -2.41 1.26 -17.98
N ALA A 425 -3.44 0.78 -17.26
CA ALA A 425 -4.49 1.63 -16.70
C ALA A 425 -3.93 2.66 -15.69
N MET A 426 -2.98 2.24 -14.84
CA MET A 426 -2.29 3.16 -13.94
C MET A 426 -1.57 4.26 -14.71
N GLY A 427 -0.81 3.87 -15.73
CA GLY A 427 -0.06 4.83 -16.53
C GLY A 427 -0.95 5.79 -17.30
N ASP A 428 -2.09 5.34 -17.85
CA ASP A 428 -3.04 6.23 -18.56
C ASP A 428 -3.59 7.31 -17.61
N ARG A 429 -3.94 6.95 -16.36
CA ARG A 429 -4.37 7.90 -15.35
C ARG A 429 -3.25 8.88 -14.94
N LEU A 430 -2.03 8.39 -14.78
CA LEU A 430 -0.87 9.25 -14.48
C LEU A 430 -0.60 10.25 -15.60
N GLU A 431 -0.66 9.82 -16.86
CA GLU A 431 -0.50 10.69 -18.05
C GLU A 431 -1.58 11.76 -18.11
N GLU A 432 -2.83 11.40 -17.83
CA GLU A 432 -3.94 12.35 -17.76
C GLU A 432 -3.68 13.42 -16.69
N GLU A 433 -3.31 13.02 -15.47
CA GLU A 433 -3.01 13.95 -14.38
C GLU A 433 -1.80 14.85 -14.68
N ILE A 434 -0.74 14.29 -15.27
CA ILE A 434 0.43 15.05 -15.73
C ILE A 434 0.02 16.06 -16.82
N SER A 435 -0.81 15.64 -17.78
CA SER A 435 -1.30 16.53 -18.84
C SER A 435 -2.11 17.72 -18.29
N ILE A 436 -3.03 17.43 -17.36
CA ILE A 436 -3.84 18.47 -16.69
C ILE A 436 -2.91 19.44 -15.95
N MET A 437 -1.97 18.90 -15.19
CA MET A 437 -1.02 19.67 -14.38
C MET A 437 -0.11 20.56 -15.25
N LEU A 438 0.35 20.07 -16.40
CA LEU A 438 1.19 20.83 -17.33
C LEU A 438 0.42 21.97 -18.04
N LYS A 439 -0.88 21.81 -18.28
CA LYS A 439 -1.74 22.84 -18.88
C LYS A 439 -2.16 23.93 -17.89
N ALA A 440 -2.18 23.60 -16.59
CA ALA A 440 -2.57 24.56 -15.56
C ALA A 440 -1.48 25.64 -15.35
N GLU A 441 -1.92 26.84 -14.98
CA GLU A 441 -0.99 27.90 -14.58
C GLU A 441 -0.25 27.50 -13.30
N ARG A 442 1.04 27.85 -13.23
CA ARG A 442 1.86 27.60 -12.05
C ARG A 442 1.43 28.55 -10.92
N ARG A 443 0.91 28.00 -9.84
CA ARG A 443 0.61 28.80 -8.64
C ARG A 443 1.92 29.19 -7.95
N PRO A 444 2.18 30.48 -7.69
CA PRO A 444 3.37 30.90 -6.95
C PRO A 444 3.30 30.40 -5.51
N PHE A 445 4.45 30.05 -4.95
CA PHE A 445 4.54 29.67 -3.54
C PHE A 445 4.92 30.88 -2.68
N ASN A 446 4.03 31.32 -1.80
CA ASN A 446 4.22 32.47 -0.89
C ASN A 446 4.23 32.06 0.57
N GLY A 447 4.58 30.80 0.87
CA GLY A 447 4.40 30.19 2.19
C GLY A 447 5.64 30.20 3.10
N TRP A 448 6.68 30.98 2.83
CA TRP A 448 7.90 30.98 3.65
C TRP A 448 7.69 31.37 5.10
N GLN A 449 6.77 32.28 5.38
CA GLN A 449 6.44 32.68 6.76
C GLN A 449 5.93 31.47 7.56
N GLN A 450 5.10 30.62 6.94
CA GLN A 450 4.59 29.39 7.54
C GLN A 450 5.71 28.36 7.78
N VAL A 451 6.67 28.22 6.84
CA VAL A 451 7.86 27.35 7.04
C VAL A 451 8.67 27.83 8.25
N PHE A 452 8.97 29.12 8.32
CA PHE A 452 9.74 29.68 9.44
C PHE A 452 8.99 29.55 10.76
N ALA A 453 7.68 29.82 10.78
CA ALA A 453 6.86 29.65 11.96
C ALA A 453 6.85 28.19 12.46
N MET A 454 6.74 27.22 11.53
CA MET A 454 6.82 25.79 11.86
C MET A 454 8.20 25.40 12.41
N LEU A 455 9.28 25.84 11.77
CA LEU A 455 10.64 25.55 12.25
C LEU A 455 10.87 26.13 13.65
N ALA A 456 10.40 27.36 13.92
CA ALA A 456 10.46 27.98 15.23
C ALA A 456 9.65 27.20 16.28
N LEU A 457 8.44 26.76 15.92
CA LEU A 457 7.59 25.96 16.81
C LEU A 457 8.22 24.60 17.13
N VAL A 458 8.74 23.90 16.13
CA VAL A 458 9.44 22.61 16.32
C VAL A 458 10.69 22.79 17.17
N GLY A 459 11.49 23.84 16.92
CA GLY A 459 12.66 24.17 17.72
C GLY A 459 12.31 24.43 19.17
N THR A 460 11.26 25.20 19.42
CA THR A 460 10.77 25.51 20.78
C THR A 460 10.31 24.23 21.51
N LEU A 461 9.56 23.35 20.82
CA LEU A 461 9.13 22.07 21.38
C LEU A 461 10.29 21.15 21.72
N LEU A 462 11.32 21.11 20.87
CA LEU A 462 12.52 20.29 21.11
C LEU A 462 13.30 20.80 22.34
N VAL A 463 13.46 22.13 22.48
CA VAL A 463 14.11 22.75 23.66
C VAL A 463 13.31 22.47 24.91
N ALA A 464 11.98 22.62 24.88
CA ALA A 464 11.12 22.32 26.03
C ALA A 464 11.19 20.82 26.41
N MET A 465 11.18 19.92 25.46
CA MET A 465 11.34 18.48 25.71
C MET A 465 12.72 18.16 26.31
N ALA A 466 13.79 18.75 25.79
CA ALA A 466 15.13 18.57 26.34
C ALA A 466 15.23 19.08 27.78
N ALA A 467 14.64 20.25 28.09
CA ALA A 467 14.60 20.82 29.44
C ALA A 467 13.81 19.94 30.42
N ILE A 468 12.69 19.33 29.98
CA ILE A 468 11.92 18.39 30.80
C ILE A 468 12.72 17.13 31.10
N LEU A 469 13.38 16.56 30.06
CA LEU A 469 14.22 15.36 30.22
C LEU A 469 15.42 15.63 31.15
N PHE A 470 16.04 16.81 31.04
CA PHE A 470 17.16 17.21 31.89
C PHE A 470 16.74 17.43 33.37
N ARG A 471 15.49 17.86 33.63
CA ARG A 471 14.95 17.97 34.98
C ARG A 471 14.49 16.64 35.59
N ALA A 472 14.26 15.62 34.75
CA ALA A 472 13.84 14.29 35.19
C ALA A 472 15.02 13.32 35.41
N MET A 473 16.24 13.72 35.03
CA MET A 473 17.51 13.07 35.35
C MET A 473 18.14 13.64 36.59
#